data_6beb17f8c50942d27946205b1bb6a72d
#
_entry.id   6beb17f8c50942d27946205b1bb6a72d
#
_cell.length_a   1.000
_cell.length_b   1.000
_cell.length_c   1.000
_cell.angle_alpha   90.00
_cell.angle_beta   90.00
_cell.angle_gamma   90.00
#
_symmetry.space_group_name_H-M   'P 1'
#
loop_
_entity.id
_entity.type
_entity.pdbx_description
1 polymer ?
#
loop_
_entity_poly.entity_id
_entity_poly.type
_entity_poly.pdbx_seq_one_letter_code
_entity_poly.pdbx_strand_id
1 'polypeptide(L)'
;MGDTINFDYYYGIEAEQFSFYRVPRLLIKYERFKGLSSDAKLLYGLMLDRMSLSMKNGWLDDENRAYIIYTVDAIMEDLGCAKATCVKIMKELDTENGIGLIEKKRRGLGKPDIIYVKNFSTITDAQTEKKSDNADKTTEVHNADFKRFRK
;
A
#
# COMPACT_ATOMS: atom_id res chain seq x y z
N MET A 1 -10.76 -22.12 -25.37
CA MET A 1 -11.11 -20.78 -25.08
C MET A 1 -12.16 -20.70 -24.01
N GLY A 2 -11.90 -19.92 -23.05
CA GLY A 2 -12.62 -19.94 -21.80
C GLY A 2 -14.12 -19.75 -21.91
N ASP A 3 -14.79 -20.34 -20.96
CA ASP A 3 -16.22 -20.14 -20.80
C ASP A 3 -16.51 -18.69 -20.41
N THR A 4 -17.61 -18.17 -20.89
CA THR A 4 -18.04 -16.84 -20.51
C THR A 4 -18.56 -16.89 -19.07
N ILE A 5 -17.96 -16.09 -18.20
CA ILE A 5 -18.43 -15.96 -16.82
C ILE A 5 -19.51 -14.89 -16.77
N ASN A 6 -20.67 -15.24 -16.20
CA ASN A 6 -21.76 -14.30 -16.01
C ASN A 6 -21.77 -13.83 -14.57
N PHE A 7 -21.76 -12.52 -14.39
CA PHE A 7 -21.86 -11.91 -13.07
C PHE A 7 -23.22 -11.26 -12.90
N ASP A 8 -23.77 -11.35 -11.72
CA ASP A 8 -25.02 -10.71 -11.40
C ASP A 8 -24.84 -9.22 -11.13
N TYR A 9 -25.93 -8.49 -11.21
CA TYR A 9 -25.96 -7.09 -10.77
C TYR A 9 -25.98 -7.03 -9.24
N TYR A 10 -25.51 -5.93 -8.69
CA TYR A 10 -25.68 -5.68 -7.26
C TYR A 10 -27.08 -5.17 -6.99
N TYR A 11 -27.69 -5.68 -5.94
CA TYR A 11 -29.03 -5.28 -5.51
C TYR A 11 -28.96 -4.72 -4.10
N GLY A 12 -29.24 -3.42 -3.96
CA GLY A 12 -29.28 -2.79 -2.65
C GLY A 12 -27.92 -2.78 -1.95
N ILE A 13 -27.94 -3.17 -0.70
CA ILE A 13 -26.76 -3.08 0.18
C ILE A 13 -25.85 -4.30 0.15
N GLU A 14 -26.09 -5.24 -0.74
CA GLU A 14 -25.29 -6.45 -0.82
C GLU A 14 -23.80 -6.17 -1.01
N ALA A 15 -23.47 -5.08 -1.69
CA ALA A 15 -22.08 -4.73 -1.95
C ALA A 15 -21.27 -4.45 -0.68
N GLU A 16 -21.92 -4.16 0.43
CA GLU A 16 -21.25 -3.84 1.69
C GLU A 16 -20.75 -5.08 2.44
N GLN A 17 -21.13 -6.27 1.99
CA GLN A 17 -20.81 -7.51 2.68
C GLN A 17 -19.43 -8.09 2.31
N PHE A 18 -18.72 -7.47 1.40
CA PHE A 18 -17.48 -8.01 0.87
C PHE A 18 -16.26 -7.46 1.62
N SER A 19 -15.22 -8.29 1.69
CA SER A 19 -13.94 -7.80 2.20
C SER A 19 -13.13 -7.20 1.05
N PHE A 20 -12.29 -6.24 1.38
CA PHE A 20 -11.53 -5.51 0.38
C PHE A 20 -10.11 -5.28 0.86
N TYR A 21 -9.18 -5.30 -0.08
CA TYR A 21 -7.92 -4.61 0.12
C TYR A 21 -8.15 -3.13 -0.16
N ARG A 22 -7.41 -2.27 0.50
CA ARG A 22 -7.59 -0.83 0.35
C ARG A 22 -6.36 -0.20 -0.28
N VAL A 23 -6.57 0.56 -1.34
CA VAL A 23 -5.52 1.38 -1.92
C VAL A 23 -5.79 2.82 -1.48
N PRO A 24 -4.84 3.47 -0.80
CA PRO A 24 -5.08 4.84 -0.35
C PRO A 24 -5.41 5.75 -1.52
N ARG A 25 -6.44 6.57 -1.35
CA ARG A 25 -6.85 7.54 -2.37
C ARG A 25 -5.67 8.44 -2.76
N LEU A 26 -4.81 8.76 -1.81
CA LEU A 26 -3.68 9.64 -2.01
C LEU A 26 -2.71 9.11 -3.09
N LEU A 27 -2.55 7.78 -3.17
CA LEU A 27 -1.69 7.16 -4.18
C LEU A 27 -2.21 7.38 -5.60
N ILE A 28 -3.51 7.60 -5.73
CA ILE A 28 -4.15 7.86 -7.01
C ILE A 28 -4.15 9.35 -7.34
N LYS A 29 -4.43 10.20 -6.35
CA LYS A 29 -4.72 11.63 -6.56
C LYS A 29 -3.50 12.54 -6.40
N TYR A 30 -2.57 12.19 -5.52
CA TYR A 30 -1.45 13.08 -5.23
C TYR A 30 -0.36 12.96 -6.31
N GLU A 31 0.11 14.10 -6.79
CA GLU A 31 1.01 14.17 -7.94
C GLU A 31 2.29 13.33 -7.77
N ARG A 32 2.86 13.35 -6.57
CA ARG A 32 4.10 12.62 -6.29
C ARG A 32 3.96 11.11 -6.46
N PHE A 33 2.76 10.57 -6.31
CA PHE A 33 2.52 9.13 -6.43
C PHE A 33 2.08 8.71 -7.84
N LYS A 34 1.82 9.66 -8.72
CA LYS A 34 1.30 9.32 -10.05
C LYS A 34 2.30 8.56 -10.92
N GLY A 35 3.59 8.71 -10.63
CA GLY A 35 4.62 7.96 -11.34
C GLY A 35 4.69 6.49 -10.99
N LEU A 36 4.05 6.07 -9.90
CA LEU A 36 3.99 4.66 -9.55
C LEU A 36 3.07 3.90 -10.50
N SER A 37 3.45 2.68 -10.87
CA SER A 37 2.58 1.83 -11.66
C SER A 37 1.36 1.42 -10.84
N SER A 38 0.30 1.02 -11.55
CA SER A 38 -0.91 0.50 -10.88
C SER A 38 -0.59 -0.74 -10.05
N ASP A 39 0.30 -1.60 -10.55
CA ASP A 39 0.72 -2.80 -9.83
C ASP A 39 1.43 -2.44 -8.51
N ALA A 40 2.28 -1.43 -8.53
CA ALA A 40 2.96 -0.99 -7.30
C ALA A 40 1.96 -0.44 -6.28
N LYS A 41 0.98 0.33 -6.74
CA LYS A 41 -0.06 0.85 -5.86
C LYS A 41 -0.90 -0.26 -5.25
N LEU A 42 -1.22 -1.27 -6.05
CA LEU A 42 -1.96 -2.44 -5.58
C LEU A 42 -1.14 -3.19 -4.53
N LEU A 43 0.13 -3.43 -4.81
CA LEU A 43 1.01 -4.11 -3.86
C LEU A 43 1.08 -3.38 -2.53
N TYR A 44 1.19 -2.06 -2.57
CA TYR A 44 1.19 -1.27 -1.33
C TYR A 44 -0.10 -1.49 -0.53
N GLY A 45 -1.25 -1.57 -1.21
CA GLY A 45 -2.53 -1.88 -0.56
C GLY A 45 -2.53 -3.24 0.13
N LEU A 46 -1.96 -4.25 -0.53
CA LEU A 46 -1.82 -5.58 0.07
C LEU A 46 -0.90 -5.54 1.29
N MET A 47 0.16 -4.76 1.22
CA MET A 47 1.09 -4.61 2.34
C MET A 47 0.47 -3.89 3.54
N LEU A 48 -0.38 -2.90 3.28
CA LEU A 48 -1.12 -2.22 4.36
C LEU A 48 -2.01 -3.20 5.10
N ASP A 49 -2.64 -4.12 4.38
CA ASP A 49 -3.50 -5.14 4.98
C ASP A 49 -2.68 -6.06 5.89
N ARG A 50 -1.53 -6.52 5.41
CA ARG A 50 -0.64 -7.35 6.23
C ARG A 50 -0.11 -6.61 7.45
N MET A 51 0.18 -5.33 7.30
CA MET A 51 0.66 -4.51 8.41
C MET A 51 -0.40 -4.40 9.50
N SER A 52 -1.67 -4.27 9.12
CA SER A 52 -2.76 -4.24 10.11
C SER A 52 -2.80 -5.51 10.93
N LEU A 53 -2.60 -6.66 10.28
CA LEU A 53 -2.54 -7.94 10.98
C LEU A 53 -1.30 -8.05 11.88
N SER A 54 -0.16 -7.56 11.41
CA SER A 54 1.08 -7.55 12.18
C SER A 54 0.93 -6.74 13.46
N MET A 55 0.29 -5.58 13.36
CA MET A 55 0.04 -4.73 14.53
C MET A 55 -0.84 -5.44 15.56
N LYS A 56 -1.87 -6.14 15.10
CA LYS A 56 -2.75 -6.90 15.98
C LYS A 56 -2.02 -8.07 16.66
N ASN A 57 -1.04 -8.65 15.97
CA ASN A 57 -0.25 -9.77 16.49
C ASN A 57 0.96 -9.34 17.30
N GLY A 58 1.20 -8.04 17.42
CA GLY A 58 2.31 -7.51 18.18
C GLY A 58 3.67 -7.63 17.49
N TRP A 59 3.70 -7.73 16.16
CA TRP A 59 4.94 -7.81 15.41
C TRP A 59 5.55 -6.41 15.26
N LEU A 60 6.25 -6.01 16.30
CA LEU A 60 6.88 -4.70 16.39
C LEU A 60 8.38 -4.87 16.67
N ASP A 61 9.18 -3.94 16.18
CA ASP A 61 10.60 -3.96 16.46
C ASP A 61 10.92 -3.23 17.78
N ASP A 62 12.20 -3.09 18.10
CA ASP A 62 12.64 -2.46 19.34
C ASP A 62 12.24 -0.99 19.45
N GLU A 63 11.98 -0.35 18.31
CA GLU A 63 11.53 1.04 18.26
C GLU A 63 10.01 1.16 18.12
N ASN A 64 9.32 0.05 18.34
CA ASN A 64 7.86 -0.02 18.29
C ASN A 64 7.30 0.21 16.87
N ARG A 65 8.08 -0.11 15.84
CA ARG A 65 7.65 0.02 14.45
C ARG A 65 7.10 -1.32 13.96
N ALA A 66 5.92 -1.28 13.33
CA ALA A 66 5.32 -2.48 12.76
C ALA A 66 6.09 -2.93 11.51
N TYR A 67 6.28 -4.23 11.38
CA TYR A 67 6.89 -4.82 10.18
C TYR A 67 6.05 -5.99 9.69
N ILE A 68 6.26 -6.34 8.42
CA ILE A 68 5.61 -7.51 7.81
C ILE A 68 6.68 -8.43 7.23
N ILE A 69 6.27 -9.69 7.06
CA ILE A 69 7.02 -10.66 6.28
C ILE A 69 6.17 -10.96 5.05
N TYR A 70 6.73 -10.66 3.88
CA TYR A 70 6.00 -10.84 2.62
C TYR A 70 7.02 -11.22 1.57
N THR A 71 7.11 -12.51 1.30
CA THR A 71 8.12 -13.04 0.39
C THR A 71 7.77 -12.75 -1.06
N VAL A 72 8.78 -12.77 -1.93
CA VAL A 72 8.57 -12.63 -3.37
C VAL A 72 7.60 -13.70 -3.87
N ASP A 73 7.76 -14.92 -3.41
CA ASP A 73 6.87 -16.01 -3.82
C ASP A 73 5.42 -15.74 -3.44
N ALA A 74 5.19 -15.24 -2.22
CA ALA A 74 3.84 -14.92 -1.77
C ALA A 74 3.25 -13.76 -2.57
N ILE A 75 4.04 -12.75 -2.88
CA ILE A 75 3.59 -11.62 -3.69
C ILE A 75 3.23 -12.07 -5.10
N MET A 76 4.08 -12.91 -5.70
CA MET A 76 3.81 -13.47 -7.02
C MET A 76 2.49 -14.25 -7.04
N GLU A 77 2.24 -15.03 -6.01
CA GLU A 77 1.01 -15.78 -5.90
C GLU A 77 -0.20 -14.87 -5.77
N ASP A 78 -0.11 -13.87 -4.90
CA ASP A 78 -1.23 -12.95 -4.65
C ASP A 78 -1.56 -12.10 -5.86
N LEU A 79 -0.55 -11.60 -6.57
CA LEU A 79 -0.76 -10.71 -7.71
C LEU A 79 -0.88 -11.47 -9.03
N GLY A 80 -0.53 -12.76 -9.04
CA GLY A 80 -0.55 -13.54 -10.28
C GLY A 80 0.47 -13.04 -11.29
N CYS A 81 1.65 -12.61 -10.84
CA CYS A 81 2.67 -12.05 -11.71
C CYS A 81 3.96 -12.86 -11.67
N ALA A 82 4.81 -12.62 -12.68
CA ALA A 82 6.13 -13.24 -12.75
C ALA A 82 7.09 -12.59 -11.76
N LYS A 83 8.18 -13.29 -11.46
CA LYS A 83 9.20 -12.81 -10.55
C LYS A 83 9.78 -11.46 -10.98
N ALA A 84 10.05 -11.30 -12.28
CA ALA A 84 10.60 -10.05 -12.80
C ALA A 84 9.67 -8.86 -12.54
N THR A 85 8.38 -9.07 -12.69
CA THR A 85 7.37 -8.04 -12.41
C THR A 85 7.36 -7.72 -10.91
N CYS A 86 7.38 -8.75 -10.07
CA CYS A 86 7.40 -8.55 -8.62
C CYS A 86 8.61 -7.72 -8.20
N VAL A 87 9.80 -8.08 -8.67
CA VAL A 87 11.03 -7.35 -8.36
C VAL A 87 10.93 -5.90 -8.83
N LYS A 88 10.40 -5.69 -10.02
CA LYS A 88 10.24 -4.34 -10.57
C LYS A 88 9.35 -3.46 -9.70
N ILE A 89 8.17 -3.96 -9.33
CA ILE A 89 7.24 -3.14 -8.54
C ILE A 89 7.74 -2.94 -7.11
N MET A 90 8.46 -3.90 -6.56
CA MET A 90 9.11 -3.71 -5.26
C MET A 90 10.13 -2.57 -5.31
N LYS A 91 10.89 -2.48 -6.40
CA LYS A 91 11.86 -1.40 -6.59
C LYS A 91 11.20 -0.03 -6.73
N GLU A 92 9.99 0.02 -7.28
CA GLU A 92 9.26 1.29 -7.35
C GLU A 92 8.92 1.82 -5.97
N LEU A 93 8.71 0.93 -5.02
CA LEU A 93 8.23 1.28 -3.68
C LEU A 93 9.35 1.49 -2.66
N ASP A 94 10.51 0.84 -2.83
CA ASP A 94 11.49 0.76 -1.76
C ASP A 94 12.29 2.05 -1.56
N THR A 95 13.04 2.09 -0.47
CA THR A 95 13.82 3.28 -0.09
C THR A 95 15.10 3.43 -0.89
N GLU A 96 15.61 2.36 -1.49
CA GLU A 96 16.89 2.41 -2.22
C GLU A 96 16.72 2.85 -3.67
N ASN A 97 15.67 2.34 -4.33
CA ASN A 97 15.50 2.52 -5.77
C ASN A 97 14.25 3.30 -6.13
N GLY A 98 13.30 3.43 -5.22
CA GLY A 98 11.99 3.95 -5.51
C GLY A 98 11.59 5.13 -4.64
N ILE A 99 10.29 5.26 -4.45
CA ILE A 99 9.71 6.41 -3.75
C ILE A 99 9.89 6.36 -2.24
N GLY A 100 10.20 5.17 -1.70
CA GLY A 100 10.47 5.04 -0.28
C GLY A 100 9.25 4.74 0.58
N LEU A 101 8.19 4.18 0.01
CA LEU A 101 7.01 3.79 0.77
C LEU A 101 7.20 2.49 1.55
N ILE A 102 8.21 1.70 1.21
CA ILE A 102 8.58 0.51 1.97
C ILE A 102 10.08 0.50 2.17
N GLU A 103 10.50 -0.19 3.22
CA GLU A 103 11.92 -0.39 3.51
C GLU A 103 12.15 -1.86 3.81
N LYS A 104 12.98 -2.51 2.99
CA LYS A 104 13.36 -3.91 3.20
C LYS A 104 14.57 -3.98 4.12
N LYS A 105 14.55 -4.94 5.04
CA LYS A 105 15.68 -5.16 5.93
C LYS A 105 16.00 -6.64 5.98
N ARG A 106 17.23 -6.99 5.64
CA ARG A 106 17.72 -8.36 5.75
C ARG A 106 18.05 -8.67 7.21
N ARG A 107 17.69 -9.86 7.64
CA ARG A 107 17.96 -10.29 9.01
C ARG A 107 19.01 -11.38 9.11
N GLY A 108 19.63 -11.77 7.99
CA GLY A 108 20.69 -12.76 7.97
C GLY A 108 20.27 -14.11 7.40
N LEU A 109 21.22 -15.03 7.37
CA LEU A 109 21.01 -16.35 6.77
C LEU A 109 19.92 -17.12 7.50
N GLY A 110 19.05 -17.75 6.71
CA GLY A 110 17.99 -18.60 7.24
C GLY A 110 16.76 -17.86 7.75
N LYS A 111 16.78 -16.54 7.73
CA LYS A 111 15.63 -15.73 8.16
C LYS A 111 15.07 -14.94 6.99
N PRO A 112 13.74 -14.87 6.86
CA PRO A 112 13.14 -14.03 5.81
C PRO A 112 13.41 -12.56 6.09
N ASP A 113 13.47 -11.77 5.01
CA ASP A 113 13.56 -10.31 5.12
C ASP A 113 12.29 -9.77 5.75
N ILE A 114 12.44 -8.68 6.46
CA ILE A 114 11.26 -7.95 6.95
C ILE A 114 11.08 -6.68 6.12
N ILE A 115 9.85 -6.20 6.09
CA ILE A 115 9.50 -5.00 5.35
C ILE A 115 8.77 -4.05 6.30
N TYR A 116 9.25 -2.83 6.38
CA TYR A 116 8.52 -1.75 7.04
C TYR A 116 7.65 -1.07 6.00
N VAL A 117 6.35 -1.03 6.25
CA VAL A 117 5.40 -0.32 5.38
C VAL A 117 5.27 1.09 5.94
N LYS A 118 5.76 2.05 5.19
CA LYS A 118 5.80 3.44 5.68
C LYS A 118 4.48 4.14 5.44
N ASN A 119 4.25 5.16 6.24
CA ASN A 119 2.99 5.88 6.25
C ASN A 119 2.90 6.85 5.06
N PHE A 120 2.05 6.52 4.11
CA PHE A 120 1.85 7.33 2.90
C PHE A 120 1.38 8.75 3.19
N SER A 121 0.69 8.95 4.32
CA SER A 121 0.12 10.26 4.65
C SER A 121 1.14 11.24 5.20
N THR A 122 2.36 10.77 5.48
CA THR A 122 3.44 11.63 5.99
C THR A 122 4.34 12.17 4.89
N ILE A 123 3.93 12.05 3.62
CA ILE A 123 4.73 12.52 2.50
C ILE A 123 5.01 14.02 2.61
N THR A 124 6.28 14.39 2.44
CA THR A 124 6.70 15.79 2.38
C THR A 124 7.65 15.95 1.21
N ASP A 125 7.60 17.11 0.57
CA ASP A 125 8.62 17.48 -0.41
C ASP A 125 8.88 18.98 -0.31
N ALA A 126 9.97 19.41 -0.94
CA ALA A 126 10.43 20.81 -0.85
C ALA A 126 9.39 21.80 -1.35
N GLN A 127 8.58 21.40 -2.32
CA GLN A 127 7.55 22.28 -2.88
C GLN A 127 6.36 22.40 -1.93
N THR A 128 6.04 21.31 -1.24
CA THR A 128 4.96 21.27 -0.27
C THR A 128 5.28 22.15 0.94
N GLU A 129 6.54 22.15 1.38
CA GLU A 129 6.98 22.98 2.49
C GLU A 129 6.82 24.47 2.21
N LYS A 130 7.07 24.90 0.97
CA LYS A 130 6.92 26.29 0.60
C LYS A 130 5.48 26.75 0.51
N LYS A 131 4.55 25.82 0.43
CA LYS A 131 3.11 26.07 0.34
C LYS A 131 2.38 25.53 1.55
N SER A 132 2.98 25.62 2.71
CA SER A 132 2.46 24.99 3.92
C SER A 132 1.02 25.37 4.23
N ASP A 133 0.66 26.63 4.02
CA ASP A 133 -0.70 27.09 4.31
C ASP A 133 -1.74 26.43 3.39
N ASN A 134 -1.37 26.20 2.13
CA ASN A 134 -2.26 25.54 1.20
C ASN A 134 -2.25 24.03 1.35
N ALA A 135 -1.13 23.46 1.79
CA ALA A 135 -1.01 22.03 2.01
C ALA A 135 -1.92 21.56 3.15
N ASP A 136 -2.05 22.36 4.20
CA ASP A 136 -2.93 22.03 5.32
C ASP A 136 -4.38 21.90 4.89
N LYS A 137 -4.85 22.81 4.06
CA LYS A 137 -6.22 22.74 3.54
C LYS A 137 -6.47 21.49 2.69
N THR A 138 -5.49 21.16 1.86
CA THR A 138 -5.58 19.96 1.01
C THR A 138 -5.61 18.70 1.86
N THR A 139 -4.80 18.65 2.90
CA THR A 139 -4.77 17.51 3.81
C THR A 139 -6.11 17.36 4.55
N GLU A 140 -6.69 18.46 4.99
CA GLU A 140 -7.98 18.43 5.65
C GLU A 140 -9.09 17.90 4.74
N VAL A 141 -9.08 18.33 3.47
CA VAL A 141 -10.05 17.85 2.49
C VAL A 141 -9.94 16.35 2.30
N HIS A 142 -8.70 15.84 2.17
CA HIS A 142 -8.49 14.39 2.03
C HIS A 142 -8.94 13.63 3.27
N ASN A 143 -8.68 14.17 4.44
CA ASN A 143 -9.12 13.54 5.69
C ASN A 143 -10.65 13.52 5.79
N ALA A 144 -11.30 14.58 5.35
CA ALA A 144 -12.76 14.63 5.32
C ALA A 144 -13.33 13.57 4.37
N ASP A 145 -12.71 13.39 3.21
CA ASP A 145 -13.13 12.35 2.27
C ASP A 145 -12.98 10.96 2.87
N PHE A 146 -11.90 10.70 3.57
CA PHE A 146 -11.71 9.42 4.26
C PHE A 146 -12.78 9.18 5.31
N LYS A 147 -13.14 10.21 6.05
CA LYS A 147 -14.19 10.10 7.06
C LYS A 147 -15.54 9.79 6.44
N ARG A 148 -15.84 10.35 5.28
CA ARG A 148 -17.09 10.06 4.56
C ARG A 148 -17.19 8.59 4.18
N PHE A 149 -16.10 8.01 3.73
CA PHE A 149 -16.11 6.61 3.30
C PHE A 149 -16.19 5.63 4.44
N ARG A 150 -15.84 6.04 5.66
CA ARG A 150 -15.91 5.17 6.83
C ARG A 150 -17.30 5.07 7.43
N LYS A 151 -18.16 6.00 7.09
CA LYS A 151 -19.54 5.93 7.51
C LYS A 151 -20.28 4.97 6.62
#